data_bacc4e3bfc9b9f569d87a1a8e87e281f
#
_entry.id   bacc4e3bfc9b9f569d87a1a8e87e281f
#
_cell.length_a   1.000
_cell.length_b   1.000
_cell.length_c   1.000
_cell.angle_alpha   90.00
_cell.angle_beta   90.00
_cell.angle_gamma   90.00
#
_symmetry.space_group_name_H-M   'P 1'
#
loop_
_entity.id
_entity.type
_entity.pdbx_description
1 polymer ?
#
loop_
_entity_poly.entity_id
_entity_poly.type
_entity_poly.pdbx_seq_one_letter_code
_entity_poly.pdbx_strand_id
1 'polypeptide(L)'
;MKMTTAIFDLDGTLLNSLGDLCDSVTYAVEKHGFPPVSMEQTRIRIGNGVRKLVERSIPEESRTDEMIDICLADFRAFYGEHMMNRTHPYEGIVSALETLKENGVTVGVLSNKYDSAAKALIEHYFGDLVCITYGERPNIPRKPDPTSVLQLLDELGGDKETTLYIGDSATDMQTAVNAGLTAIGVAWGFRSAEELRASGADALAYEPSDLLSLFEYGVPDVSKVEKALTGYGFGSHYFATKDEAVSNLRDTCAGKSVSM
;
A
#
# COMPACT_ATOMS: atom_id res chain seq x y z
N MET A 1 -18.97 -1.26 12.72
CA MET A 1 -19.78 -0.57 11.67
C MET A 1 -19.34 -1.16 10.35
N LYS A 2 -20.27 -1.44 9.42
CA LYS A 2 -19.89 -1.98 8.10
C LYS A 2 -19.17 -0.89 7.30
N MET A 3 -18.00 -1.22 6.72
CA MET A 3 -17.26 -0.30 5.86
C MET A 3 -17.89 -0.26 4.46
N THR A 4 -17.95 0.91 3.85
CA THR A 4 -18.64 1.14 2.58
C THR A 4 -17.73 1.68 1.48
N THR A 5 -16.55 2.19 1.83
CA THR A 5 -15.61 2.79 0.89
C THR A 5 -14.20 2.26 1.13
N ALA A 6 -13.53 1.89 0.05
CA ALA A 6 -12.14 1.47 0.02
C ALA A 6 -11.31 2.43 -0.82
N ILE A 7 -10.24 3.00 -0.28
CA ILE A 7 -9.25 3.75 -1.04
C ILE A 7 -7.92 3.00 -0.99
N PHE A 8 -7.45 2.56 -2.13
CA PHE A 8 -6.22 1.78 -2.25
C PHE A 8 -5.07 2.62 -2.81
N ASP A 9 -3.84 2.35 -2.35
CA ASP A 9 -2.67 2.62 -3.17
C ASP A 9 -2.58 1.61 -4.32
N LEU A 10 -1.69 1.86 -5.27
CA LEU A 10 -1.51 1.06 -6.47
C LEU A 10 -0.27 0.16 -6.41
N ASP A 11 0.93 0.78 -6.42
CA ASP A 11 2.21 0.08 -6.54
C ASP A 11 2.61 -0.56 -5.19
N GLY A 12 2.64 -1.89 -5.11
CA GLY A 12 2.90 -2.63 -3.87
C GLY A 12 1.62 -2.99 -3.10
N THR A 13 0.48 -2.46 -3.50
CA THR A 13 -0.81 -2.73 -2.86
C THR A 13 -1.74 -3.55 -3.75
N LEU A 14 -2.15 -3.02 -4.89
CA LEU A 14 -2.94 -3.73 -5.90
C LEU A 14 -2.07 -4.46 -6.93
N LEU A 15 -0.97 -3.82 -7.33
CA LEU A 15 -0.06 -4.33 -8.37
C LEU A 15 1.36 -4.54 -7.84
N ASN A 16 1.94 -5.70 -8.18
CA ASN A 16 3.37 -5.90 -8.11
C ASN A 16 4.01 -5.30 -9.36
N SER A 17 4.37 -4.04 -9.28
CA SER A 17 4.96 -3.27 -10.38
C SER A 17 6.50 -3.13 -10.28
N LEU A 18 7.11 -3.78 -9.28
CA LEU A 18 8.52 -3.61 -8.96
C LEU A 18 9.44 -3.94 -10.14
N GLY A 19 9.09 -4.97 -10.93
CA GLY A 19 9.87 -5.40 -12.09
C GLY A 19 10.01 -4.32 -13.14
N ASP A 20 8.90 -3.78 -13.60
CA ASP A 20 8.90 -2.76 -14.66
C ASP A 20 9.47 -1.40 -14.18
N LEU A 21 9.29 -1.07 -12.89
CA LEU A 21 9.93 0.09 -12.29
C LEU A 21 11.46 -0.06 -12.23
N CYS A 22 11.95 -1.28 -11.87
CA CYS A 22 13.39 -1.58 -11.84
C CYS A 22 14.01 -1.52 -13.24
N ASP A 23 13.38 -2.17 -14.22
CA ASP A 23 13.87 -2.19 -15.60
C ASP A 23 13.93 -0.76 -16.17
N SER A 24 12.91 0.06 -15.88
CA SER A 24 12.83 1.43 -16.38
C SER A 24 13.83 2.40 -15.72
N VAL A 25 14.02 2.29 -14.41
CA VAL A 25 15.03 3.14 -13.75
C VAL A 25 16.44 2.72 -14.12
N THR A 26 16.69 1.41 -14.30
CA THR A 26 17.98 0.91 -14.79
C THR A 26 18.25 1.40 -16.20
N TYR A 27 17.31 1.27 -17.12
CA TYR A 27 17.43 1.82 -18.48
C TYR A 27 17.79 3.32 -18.45
N ALA A 28 17.05 4.11 -17.66
CA ALA A 28 17.26 5.55 -17.59
C ALA A 28 18.64 5.95 -17.07
N VAL A 29 19.17 5.27 -16.04
CA VAL A 29 20.48 5.61 -15.48
C VAL A 29 21.64 5.05 -16.32
N GLU A 30 21.54 3.83 -16.86
CA GLU A 30 22.56 3.22 -17.72
C GLU A 30 22.80 4.01 -19.01
N LYS A 31 21.75 4.59 -19.59
CA LYS A 31 21.84 5.46 -20.78
C LYS A 31 22.77 6.66 -20.56
N HIS A 32 22.97 7.07 -19.31
CA HIS A 32 23.86 8.16 -18.93
C HIS A 32 25.15 7.68 -18.25
N GLY A 33 25.48 6.40 -18.41
CA GLY A 33 26.73 5.82 -17.94
C GLY A 33 26.77 5.50 -16.44
N PHE A 34 25.65 5.53 -15.74
CA PHE A 34 25.56 5.15 -14.34
C PHE A 34 25.33 3.64 -14.19
N PRO A 35 25.70 3.04 -13.04
CA PRO A 35 25.51 1.62 -12.81
C PRO A 35 24.03 1.22 -12.75
N PRO A 36 23.67 -0.04 -13.14
CA PRO A 36 22.32 -0.55 -13.06
C PRO A 36 21.81 -0.58 -11.62
N VAL A 37 20.49 -0.50 -11.47
CA VAL A 37 19.81 -0.51 -10.18
C VAL A 37 19.22 -1.90 -9.93
N SER A 38 19.52 -2.51 -8.78
CA SER A 38 18.95 -3.80 -8.43
C SER A 38 17.49 -3.70 -8.00
N MET A 39 16.74 -4.84 -8.05
CA MET A 39 15.37 -4.95 -7.55
C MET A 39 15.25 -4.48 -6.09
N GLU A 40 16.19 -4.88 -5.24
CA GLU A 40 16.19 -4.50 -3.82
C GLU A 40 16.43 -3.00 -3.63
N GLN A 41 17.35 -2.41 -4.38
CA GLN A 41 17.55 -0.97 -4.37
C GLN A 41 16.32 -0.20 -4.87
N THR A 42 15.67 -0.72 -5.92
CA THR A 42 14.42 -0.15 -6.43
C THR A 42 13.34 -0.21 -5.35
N ARG A 43 13.14 -1.37 -4.72
CA ARG A 43 12.17 -1.58 -3.65
C ARG A 43 12.33 -0.57 -2.51
N ILE A 44 13.56 -0.29 -2.09
CA ILE A 44 13.84 0.69 -1.03
C ILE A 44 13.54 2.13 -1.48
N ARG A 45 13.80 2.45 -2.76
CA ARG A 45 13.76 3.83 -3.28
C ARG A 45 12.38 4.32 -3.71
N ILE A 46 11.43 3.41 -3.99
CA ILE A 46 10.05 3.75 -4.40
C ILE A 46 9.18 4.22 -3.22
N GLY A 47 8.00 4.80 -3.54
CA GLY A 47 6.98 5.27 -2.58
C GLY A 47 6.79 6.78 -2.55
N ASN A 48 7.81 7.57 -2.96
CA ASN A 48 7.74 9.04 -2.94
C ASN A 48 7.64 9.68 -4.35
N GLY A 49 7.11 8.93 -5.31
CA GLY A 49 7.01 9.33 -6.71
C GLY A 49 8.27 9.07 -7.53
N VAL A 50 8.11 9.04 -8.86
CA VAL A 50 9.15 8.61 -9.79
C VAL A 50 10.38 9.53 -9.80
N ARG A 51 10.21 10.86 -9.61
CA ARG A 51 11.36 11.78 -9.53
C ARG A 51 12.31 11.38 -8.40
N LYS A 52 11.78 10.99 -7.24
CA LYS A 52 12.59 10.53 -6.11
C LYS A 52 13.24 9.17 -6.35
N LEU A 53 12.58 8.27 -7.05
CA LEU A 53 13.17 7.00 -7.48
C LEU A 53 14.40 7.26 -8.38
N VAL A 54 14.26 8.10 -9.40
CA VAL A 54 15.35 8.47 -10.32
C VAL A 54 16.48 9.18 -9.57
N GLU A 55 16.17 10.22 -8.78
CA GLU A 55 17.15 10.97 -7.97
C GLU A 55 18.00 10.05 -7.10
N ARG A 56 17.36 9.12 -6.37
CA ARG A 56 18.05 8.15 -5.49
C ARG A 56 18.83 7.10 -6.26
N SER A 57 18.61 6.99 -7.56
CA SER A 57 19.27 5.99 -8.42
C SER A 57 20.49 6.56 -9.16
N ILE A 58 20.66 7.87 -9.17
CA ILE A 58 21.86 8.55 -9.67
C ILE A 58 22.87 8.63 -8.52
N PRO A 59 24.19 8.37 -8.78
CA PRO A 59 25.26 8.58 -7.81
C PRO A 59 25.24 10.00 -7.22
N GLU A 60 25.54 10.15 -5.94
CA GLU A 60 25.35 11.40 -5.20
C GLU A 60 26.09 12.58 -5.83
N GLU A 61 27.32 12.36 -6.28
CA GLU A 61 28.19 13.33 -6.94
C GLU A 61 27.66 13.82 -8.30
N SER A 62 26.71 13.09 -8.90
CA SER A 62 26.11 13.39 -10.21
C SER A 62 24.65 13.86 -10.11
N ARG A 63 24.09 14.00 -8.91
CA ARG A 63 22.69 14.40 -8.66
C ARG A 63 22.47 15.89 -8.86
N THR A 64 22.56 16.36 -10.09
CA THR A 64 22.10 17.71 -10.43
C THR A 64 20.65 17.68 -10.87
N ASP A 65 19.91 18.78 -10.70
CA ASP A 65 18.52 18.87 -11.18
C ASP A 65 18.42 18.57 -12.67
N GLU A 66 19.38 19.03 -13.47
CA GLU A 66 19.44 18.77 -14.91
C GLU A 66 19.58 17.27 -15.20
N MET A 67 20.50 16.56 -14.53
CA MET A 67 20.67 15.13 -14.73
C MET A 67 19.45 14.33 -14.28
N ILE A 68 18.82 14.73 -13.14
CA ILE A 68 17.58 14.13 -12.68
C ILE A 68 16.47 14.29 -13.70
N ASP A 69 16.33 15.48 -14.30
CA ASP A 69 15.29 15.76 -15.28
C ASP A 69 15.51 14.97 -16.58
N ILE A 70 16.75 14.84 -17.04
CA ILE A 70 17.11 14.02 -18.20
C ILE A 70 16.79 12.54 -17.96
N CYS A 71 17.27 11.97 -16.86
CA CYS A 71 16.98 10.56 -16.51
C CYS A 71 15.49 10.33 -16.28
N LEU A 72 14.77 11.31 -15.72
CA LEU A 72 13.33 11.23 -15.52
C LEU A 72 12.56 11.20 -16.85
N ALA A 73 13.01 11.98 -17.82
CA ALA A 73 12.41 11.95 -19.16
C ALA A 73 12.61 10.60 -19.85
N ASP A 74 13.81 10.04 -19.76
CA ASP A 74 14.12 8.71 -20.29
C ASP A 74 13.35 7.59 -19.56
N PHE A 75 13.26 7.68 -18.23
CA PHE A 75 12.41 6.78 -17.45
C PHE A 75 10.96 6.80 -17.93
N ARG A 76 10.37 8.00 -18.08
CA ARG A 76 8.97 8.14 -18.48
C ARG A 76 8.71 7.59 -19.88
N ALA A 77 9.61 7.83 -20.81
CA ALA A 77 9.49 7.33 -22.18
C ALA A 77 9.53 5.79 -22.19
N PHE A 78 10.52 5.19 -21.53
CA PHE A 78 10.65 3.73 -21.46
C PHE A 78 9.51 3.08 -20.67
N TYR A 79 9.19 3.60 -19.49
CA TYR A 79 8.12 3.05 -18.65
C TYR A 79 6.76 3.09 -19.33
N GLY A 80 6.48 4.15 -20.10
CA GLY A 80 5.21 4.29 -20.85
C GLY A 80 4.95 3.15 -21.83
N GLU A 81 6.00 2.56 -22.40
CA GLU A 81 5.90 1.45 -23.35
C GLU A 81 6.03 0.08 -22.70
N HIS A 82 6.59 -0.01 -21.46
CA HIS A 82 7.00 -1.28 -20.84
C HIS A 82 6.35 -1.54 -19.49
N MET A 83 5.45 -0.66 -19.01
CA MET A 83 4.88 -0.74 -17.65
C MET A 83 3.95 -1.94 -17.38
N MET A 84 3.68 -2.77 -18.39
CA MET A 84 2.83 -3.95 -18.32
C MET A 84 3.59 -5.24 -18.69
N ASN A 85 4.93 -5.20 -18.80
CA ASN A 85 5.72 -6.36 -19.19
C ASN A 85 5.82 -7.41 -18.06
N ARG A 86 5.98 -6.93 -16.83
CA ARG A 86 6.15 -7.74 -15.61
C ARG A 86 5.17 -7.37 -14.50
N THR A 87 4.51 -6.22 -14.62
CA THR A 87 3.48 -5.78 -13.69
C THR A 87 2.28 -6.72 -13.74
N HIS A 88 1.77 -7.09 -12.59
CA HIS A 88 0.59 -7.95 -12.45
C HIS A 88 -0.10 -7.68 -11.11
N PRO A 89 -1.42 -7.95 -10.99
CA PRO A 89 -2.11 -7.93 -9.71
C PRO A 89 -1.49 -8.92 -8.72
N TYR A 90 -1.47 -8.58 -7.44
CA TYR A 90 -1.16 -9.58 -6.42
C TYR A 90 -2.20 -10.69 -6.44
N GLU A 91 -1.78 -11.91 -6.12
CA GLU A 91 -2.66 -13.06 -6.08
C GLU A 91 -3.84 -12.83 -5.12
N GLY A 92 -5.06 -13.05 -5.58
CA GLY A 92 -6.30 -12.84 -4.80
C GLY A 92 -6.85 -11.40 -4.82
N ILE A 93 -6.12 -10.40 -5.30
CA ILE A 93 -6.59 -9.00 -5.30
C ILE A 93 -7.83 -8.82 -6.19
N VAL A 94 -7.83 -9.37 -7.41
CA VAL A 94 -8.98 -9.23 -8.32
C VAL A 94 -10.24 -9.82 -7.68
N SER A 95 -10.15 -11.04 -7.13
CA SER A 95 -11.27 -11.70 -6.45
C SER A 95 -11.74 -10.94 -5.20
N ALA A 96 -10.81 -10.33 -4.44
CA ALA A 96 -11.17 -9.50 -3.30
C ALA A 96 -11.94 -8.25 -3.75
N LEU A 97 -11.49 -7.56 -4.81
CA LEU A 97 -12.19 -6.38 -5.36
C LEU A 97 -13.57 -6.74 -5.92
N GLU A 98 -13.71 -7.88 -6.62
CA GLU A 98 -15.00 -8.39 -7.08
C GLU A 98 -15.97 -8.60 -5.91
N THR A 99 -15.51 -9.27 -4.85
CA THR A 99 -16.31 -9.51 -3.65
C THR A 99 -16.68 -8.21 -2.94
N LEU A 100 -15.76 -7.24 -2.83
CA LEU A 100 -16.06 -5.92 -2.26
C LEU A 100 -17.15 -5.19 -3.07
N LYS A 101 -17.04 -5.20 -4.40
CA LYS A 101 -18.03 -4.62 -5.31
C LYS A 101 -19.41 -5.29 -5.15
N GLU A 102 -19.48 -6.62 -5.11
CA GLU A 102 -20.73 -7.38 -4.88
C GLU A 102 -21.38 -7.04 -3.54
N ASN A 103 -20.56 -6.73 -2.52
CA ASN A 103 -21.02 -6.29 -1.20
C ASN A 103 -21.37 -4.79 -1.12
N GLY A 104 -21.33 -4.08 -2.25
CA GLY A 104 -21.68 -2.66 -2.37
C GLY A 104 -20.62 -1.71 -1.85
N VAL A 105 -19.34 -2.13 -1.77
CA VAL A 105 -18.21 -1.27 -1.40
C VAL A 105 -17.77 -0.47 -2.63
N THR A 106 -17.67 0.85 -2.49
CA THR A 106 -17.14 1.73 -3.53
C THR A 106 -15.62 1.76 -3.44
N VAL A 107 -14.94 1.52 -4.55
CA VAL A 107 -13.47 1.43 -4.61
C VAL A 107 -12.87 2.60 -5.36
N GLY A 108 -11.92 3.29 -4.73
CA GLY A 108 -11.07 4.31 -5.35
C GLY A 108 -9.59 3.97 -5.23
N VAL A 109 -8.77 4.58 -6.09
CA VAL A 109 -7.30 4.43 -6.06
C VAL A 109 -6.62 5.78 -5.99
N LEU A 110 -5.66 5.92 -5.07
CA LEU A 110 -4.80 7.10 -4.93
C LEU A 110 -3.33 6.69 -4.94
N SER A 111 -2.58 7.14 -5.93
CA SER A 111 -1.16 6.79 -6.09
C SER A 111 -0.26 8.01 -6.32
N ASN A 112 1.00 7.93 -5.86
CA ASN A 112 2.06 8.88 -6.22
C ASN A 112 2.68 8.61 -7.61
N LYS A 113 2.15 7.63 -8.34
CA LYS A 113 2.44 7.39 -9.75
C LYS A 113 1.80 8.49 -10.61
N TYR A 114 2.41 8.92 -11.72
CA TYR A 114 1.78 9.92 -12.58
C TYR A 114 0.43 9.44 -13.12
N ASP A 115 -0.52 10.37 -13.20
CA ASP A 115 -1.96 10.10 -13.37
C ASP A 115 -2.31 9.22 -14.57
N SER A 116 -1.68 9.49 -15.74
CA SER A 116 -1.95 8.72 -16.96
C SER A 116 -1.53 7.26 -16.84
N ALA A 117 -0.41 6.97 -16.20
CA ALA A 117 0.03 5.57 -15.99
C ALA A 117 -0.83 4.86 -14.94
N ALA A 118 -1.20 5.53 -13.85
CA ALA A 118 -2.09 4.95 -12.86
C ALA A 118 -3.43 4.55 -13.49
N LYS A 119 -4.04 5.45 -14.26
CA LYS A 119 -5.30 5.19 -14.97
C LYS A 119 -5.20 4.07 -16.00
N ALA A 120 -4.13 4.04 -16.80
CA ALA A 120 -3.93 2.98 -17.80
C ALA A 120 -3.76 1.59 -17.15
N LEU A 121 -3.05 1.50 -16.03
CA LEU A 121 -2.89 0.24 -15.30
C LEU A 121 -4.21 -0.20 -14.65
N ILE A 122 -4.96 0.70 -14.06
CA ILE A 122 -6.27 0.39 -13.48
C ILE A 122 -7.24 -0.09 -14.55
N GLU A 123 -7.34 0.62 -15.66
CA GLU A 123 -8.21 0.22 -16.78
C GLU A 123 -7.85 -1.17 -17.31
N HIS A 124 -6.54 -1.45 -17.45
CA HIS A 124 -6.07 -2.72 -17.98
C HIS A 124 -6.32 -3.92 -17.05
N TYR A 125 -6.07 -3.77 -15.75
CA TYR A 125 -6.10 -4.90 -14.80
C TYR A 125 -7.41 -5.03 -14.03
N PHE A 126 -8.13 -3.94 -13.83
CA PHE A 126 -9.28 -3.89 -12.91
C PHE A 126 -10.56 -3.34 -13.54
N GLY A 127 -10.46 -2.56 -14.61
CA GLY A 127 -11.62 -2.01 -15.32
C GLY A 127 -12.62 -1.35 -14.37
N ASP A 128 -13.85 -1.81 -14.40
CA ASP A 128 -14.97 -1.27 -13.62
C ASP A 128 -15.02 -1.71 -12.14
N LEU A 129 -14.01 -2.45 -11.67
CA LEU A 129 -13.84 -2.74 -10.24
C LEU A 129 -13.37 -1.51 -9.45
N VAL A 130 -12.78 -0.51 -10.12
CA VAL A 130 -12.33 0.75 -9.52
C VAL A 130 -13.14 1.90 -10.10
N CYS A 131 -13.82 2.66 -9.24
CA CYS A 131 -14.70 3.75 -9.65
C CYS A 131 -13.92 4.99 -10.08
N ILE A 132 -12.91 5.40 -9.30
CA ILE A 132 -12.12 6.60 -9.53
C ILE A 132 -10.65 6.32 -9.24
N THR A 133 -9.78 6.80 -10.13
CA THR A 133 -8.32 6.71 -9.98
C THR A 133 -7.69 8.08 -10.01
N TYR A 134 -6.92 8.40 -8.96
CA TYR A 134 -6.07 9.56 -8.88
C TYR A 134 -4.59 9.15 -8.85
N GLY A 135 -3.82 9.61 -9.81
CA GLY A 135 -2.38 9.63 -9.76
C GLY A 135 -1.83 10.99 -9.34
N GLU A 136 -0.52 11.20 -9.52
CA GLU A 136 0.11 12.50 -9.35
C GLU A 136 -0.40 13.48 -10.41
N ARG A 137 -0.93 14.62 -9.96
CA ARG A 137 -1.49 15.70 -10.81
C ARG A 137 -0.74 17.00 -10.56
N PRO A 138 -0.59 17.87 -11.59
CA PRO A 138 0.01 19.20 -11.41
C PRO A 138 -0.73 20.03 -10.36
N ASN A 139 0.02 20.76 -9.53
CA ASN A 139 -0.49 21.68 -8.52
C ASN A 139 -1.32 21.05 -7.39
N ILE A 140 -1.36 19.72 -7.29
CA ILE A 140 -1.97 19.00 -6.17
C ILE A 140 -0.88 18.30 -5.40
N PRO A 141 -0.83 18.48 -4.06
CA PRO A 141 0.18 17.81 -3.24
C PRO A 141 0.08 16.29 -3.34
N ARG A 142 1.25 15.64 -3.31
CA ARG A 142 1.35 14.17 -3.27
C ARG A 142 1.09 13.64 -1.87
N LYS A 143 0.79 12.37 -1.76
CA LYS A 143 0.85 11.64 -0.50
C LYS A 143 2.21 11.90 0.19
N PRO A 144 2.26 12.17 1.51
CA PRO A 144 1.22 12.00 2.52
C PRO A 144 0.32 13.21 2.78
N ASP A 145 0.30 14.23 1.91
CA ASP A 145 -0.66 15.33 2.05
C ASP A 145 -2.09 14.80 1.86
N PRO A 146 -3.05 15.14 2.74
CA PRO A 146 -4.39 14.56 2.73
C PRO A 146 -5.30 15.14 1.65
N THR A 147 -4.89 16.20 0.93
CA THR A 147 -5.75 16.91 -0.02
C THR A 147 -6.35 15.98 -1.08
N SER A 148 -5.50 15.16 -1.72
CA SER A 148 -5.96 14.26 -2.80
C SER A 148 -6.88 13.16 -2.30
N VAL A 149 -6.62 12.57 -1.13
CA VAL A 149 -7.47 11.50 -0.60
C VAL A 149 -8.83 12.04 -0.16
N LEU A 150 -8.88 13.26 0.41
CA LEU A 150 -10.14 13.88 0.81
C LEU A 150 -10.99 14.29 -0.41
N GLN A 151 -10.37 14.77 -1.49
CA GLN A 151 -11.07 15.00 -2.77
C GLN A 151 -11.61 13.70 -3.36
N LEU A 152 -10.80 12.65 -3.37
CA LEU A 152 -11.23 11.34 -3.86
C LEU A 152 -12.40 10.77 -3.05
N LEU A 153 -12.33 10.89 -1.72
CA LEU A 153 -13.39 10.46 -0.82
C LEU A 153 -14.71 11.18 -1.09
N ASP A 154 -14.66 12.51 -1.27
CA ASP A 154 -15.82 13.34 -1.60
C ASP A 154 -16.46 12.92 -2.94
N GLU A 155 -15.64 12.72 -3.98
CA GLU A 155 -16.12 12.25 -5.30
C GLU A 155 -16.69 10.84 -5.27
N LEU A 156 -16.20 9.96 -4.38
CA LEU A 156 -16.76 8.62 -4.16
C LEU A 156 -18.07 8.66 -3.36
N GLY A 157 -18.43 9.81 -2.77
CA GLY A 157 -19.55 9.94 -1.86
C GLY A 157 -19.34 9.20 -0.54
N GLY A 158 -18.10 8.99 -0.14
CA GLY A 158 -17.73 8.22 1.05
C GLY A 158 -17.75 9.06 2.33
N ASP A 159 -17.84 8.37 3.46
CA ASP A 159 -17.74 8.94 4.80
C ASP A 159 -16.46 8.44 5.47
N LYS A 160 -15.74 9.32 6.18
CA LYS A 160 -14.48 8.97 6.86
C LYS A 160 -14.63 7.81 7.84
N GLU A 161 -15.74 7.75 8.56
CA GLU A 161 -16.00 6.72 9.58
C GLU A 161 -16.23 5.33 8.98
N THR A 162 -16.63 5.26 7.71
CA THR A 162 -16.89 4.01 6.98
C THR A 162 -15.92 3.74 5.84
N THR A 163 -14.80 4.47 5.81
CA THR A 163 -13.77 4.35 4.79
C THR A 163 -12.49 3.72 5.34
N LEU A 164 -11.97 2.72 4.64
CA LEU A 164 -10.64 2.19 4.87
C LEU A 164 -9.66 2.73 3.80
N TYR A 165 -8.49 3.19 4.25
CA TYR A 165 -7.36 3.50 3.37
C TYR A 165 -6.36 2.35 3.44
N ILE A 166 -6.06 1.75 2.29
CA ILE A 166 -5.26 0.52 2.19
C ILE A 166 -3.97 0.81 1.41
N GLY A 167 -2.81 0.51 2.01
CA GLY A 167 -1.52 0.74 1.39
C GLY A 167 -0.39 -0.07 2.00
N ASP A 168 0.76 -0.09 1.31
CA ASP A 168 1.92 -0.91 1.67
C ASP A 168 3.13 -0.09 2.17
N SER A 169 2.98 1.21 2.39
CA SER A 169 4.11 2.08 2.74
C SER A 169 3.80 3.04 3.91
N ALA A 170 4.88 3.55 4.53
CA ALA A 170 4.78 4.62 5.53
C ALA A 170 4.03 5.85 5.00
N THR A 171 4.21 6.17 3.71
CA THR A 171 3.52 7.27 3.03
C THR A 171 2.01 7.06 3.04
N ASP A 172 1.55 5.83 2.85
CA ASP A 172 0.12 5.47 2.86
C ASP A 172 -0.48 5.60 4.25
N MET A 173 0.17 5.01 5.23
CA MET A 173 -0.26 5.10 6.62
C MET A 173 -0.36 6.55 7.07
N GLN A 174 0.66 7.35 6.75
CA GLN A 174 0.66 8.77 7.08
C GLN A 174 -0.43 9.56 6.33
N THR A 175 -0.76 9.17 5.07
CA THR A 175 -1.87 9.77 4.32
C THR A 175 -3.20 9.53 5.02
N ALA A 176 -3.45 8.30 5.44
CA ALA A 176 -4.66 7.93 6.17
C ALA A 176 -4.76 8.70 7.50
N VAL A 177 -3.69 8.71 8.29
CA VAL A 177 -3.62 9.45 9.57
C VAL A 177 -3.88 10.94 9.36
N ASN A 178 -3.23 11.58 8.38
CA ASN A 178 -3.39 13.00 8.08
C ASN A 178 -4.82 13.34 7.60
N ALA A 179 -5.50 12.40 6.95
CA ALA A 179 -6.87 12.56 6.49
C ALA A 179 -7.92 12.21 7.57
N GLY A 180 -7.51 11.59 8.67
CA GLY A 180 -8.42 11.06 9.70
C GLY A 180 -9.22 9.85 9.20
N LEU A 181 -8.59 8.98 8.39
CA LEU A 181 -9.13 7.71 7.89
C LEU A 181 -8.51 6.54 8.63
N THR A 182 -9.22 5.42 8.66
CA THR A 182 -8.68 4.17 9.19
C THR A 182 -7.62 3.60 8.23
N ALA A 183 -6.40 3.41 8.74
CA ALA A 183 -5.22 2.98 7.99
C ALA A 183 -5.05 1.45 8.03
N ILE A 184 -5.10 0.80 6.89
CA ILE A 184 -4.84 -0.64 6.75
C ILE A 184 -3.52 -0.84 6.01
N GLY A 185 -2.54 -1.42 6.71
CA GLY A 185 -1.27 -1.80 6.11
C GLY A 185 -1.35 -3.19 5.47
N VAL A 186 -0.84 -3.33 4.24
CA VAL A 186 -0.80 -4.64 3.55
C VAL A 186 0.63 -5.19 3.57
N ALA A 187 0.81 -6.39 4.16
CA ALA A 187 2.11 -6.99 4.42
C ALA A 187 2.70 -7.77 3.22
N TRP A 188 1.96 -7.93 2.13
CA TRP A 188 2.46 -8.54 0.87
C TRP A 188 3.21 -7.56 -0.03
N GLY A 189 3.21 -6.24 0.32
CA GLY A 189 3.80 -5.18 -0.48
C GLY A 189 5.31 -5.00 -0.30
N PHE A 190 5.79 -3.78 -0.45
CA PHE A 190 7.22 -3.47 -0.46
C PHE A 190 7.81 -3.21 0.92
N ARG A 191 7.00 -2.97 1.95
CA ARG A 191 7.44 -2.66 3.32
C ARG A 191 7.04 -3.75 4.31
N SER A 192 7.78 -3.82 5.42
CA SER A 192 7.49 -4.80 6.46
C SER A 192 6.27 -4.41 7.30
N ALA A 193 5.63 -5.41 7.90
CA ALA A 193 4.54 -5.22 8.84
C ALA A 193 4.93 -4.31 10.03
N GLU A 194 6.19 -4.39 10.48
CA GLU A 194 6.72 -3.54 11.57
C GLU A 194 6.79 -2.07 11.14
N GLU A 195 7.29 -1.79 9.92
CA GLU A 195 7.34 -0.43 9.37
C GLU A 195 5.93 0.16 9.23
N LEU A 196 4.97 -0.63 8.76
CA LEU A 196 3.58 -0.18 8.61
C LEU A 196 2.94 0.15 9.96
N ARG A 197 3.14 -0.69 10.98
CA ARG A 197 2.66 -0.40 12.34
C ARG A 197 3.31 0.85 12.93
N ALA A 198 4.63 0.95 12.83
CA ALA A 198 5.37 2.12 13.31
C ALA A 198 4.95 3.41 12.61
N SER A 199 4.39 3.31 11.40
CA SER A 199 3.93 4.45 10.59
C SER A 199 2.46 4.79 10.80
N GLY A 200 1.73 4.07 11.67
CA GLY A 200 0.36 4.39 12.06
C GLY A 200 -0.73 3.50 11.46
N ALA A 201 -0.40 2.27 11.02
CA ALA A 201 -1.43 1.31 10.62
C ALA A 201 -2.32 0.93 11.81
N ASP A 202 -3.64 1.08 11.68
CA ASP A 202 -4.64 0.65 12.66
C ASP A 202 -4.81 -0.87 12.64
N ALA A 203 -4.65 -1.49 11.47
CA ALA A 203 -4.64 -2.94 11.30
C ALA A 203 -3.73 -3.36 10.13
N LEU A 204 -3.39 -4.65 10.09
CA LEU A 204 -2.63 -5.25 9.00
C LEU A 204 -3.46 -6.32 8.32
N ALA A 205 -3.35 -6.39 6.99
CA ALA A 205 -3.78 -7.50 6.16
C ALA A 205 -2.53 -8.24 5.63
N TYR A 206 -2.50 -9.56 5.77
CA TYR A 206 -1.39 -10.41 5.33
C TYR A 206 -1.68 -11.05 3.98
N GLU A 207 -2.95 -11.18 3.63
CA GLU A 207 -3.43 -11.65 2.34
C GLU A 207 -4.70 -10.86 1.91
N PRO A 208 -5.03 -10.79 0.62
CA PRO A 208 -6.17 -9.99 0.15
C PRO A 208 -7.51 -10.41 0.74
N SER A 209 -7.69 -11.68 1.12
CA SER A 209 -8.88 -12.19 1.78
C SER A 209 -9.12 -11.57 3.16
N ASP A 210 -8.08 -11.12 3.88
CA ASP A 210 -8.20 -10.45 5.18
C ASP A 210 -9.01 -9.15 5.06
N LEU A 211 -8.90 -8.46 3.91
CA LEU A 211 -9.66 -7.24 3.65
C LEU A 211 -11.17 -7.45 3.77
N LEU A 212 -11.67 -8.59 3.30
CA LEU A 212 -13.11 -8.88 3.32
C LEU A 212 -13.67 -8.87 4.74
N SER A 213 -12.93 -9.45 5.68
CA SER A 213 -13.29 -9.43 7.11
C SER A 213 -13.26 -8.01 7.69
N LEU A 214 -12.28 -7.19 7.31
CA LEU A 214 -12.19 -5.80 7.75
C LEU A 214 -13.35 -4.96 7.24
N PHE A 215 -13.83 -5.20 6.01
CA PHE A 215 -14.99 -4.51 5.45
C PHE A 215 -16.31 -4.97 6.07
N GLU A 216 -16.45 -6.25 6.42
CA GLU A 216 -17.64 -6.78 7.03
C GLU A 216 -17.78 -6.39 8.51
N TYR A 217 -16.70 -6.49 9.29
CA TYR A 217 -16.76 -6.36 10.75
C TYR A 217 -16.09 -5.08 11.26
N GLY A 218 -15.35 -4.36 10.42
CA GLY A 218 -14.51 -3.22 10.82
C GLY A 218 -13.19 -3.66 11.46
N VAL A 219 -12.37 -2.69 11.82
CA VAL A 219 -11.11 -2.95 12.53
C VAL A 219 -11.41 -3.32 13.99
N PRO A 220 -10.92 -4.46 14.48
CA PRO A 220 -11.15 -4.89 15.85
C PRO A 220 -10.56 -3.89 16.87
N ASP A 221 -11.39 -3.43 17.79
CA ASP A 221 -10.93 -2.70 18.96
C ASP A 221 -10.40 -3.70 20.00
N VAL A 222 -9.10 -3.97 19.94
CA VAL A 222 -8.43 -4.95 20.80
C VAL A 222 -8.67 -4.65 22.28
N SER A 223 -8.70 -3.37 22.68
CA SER A 223 -8.91 -2.99 24.08
C SER A 223 -10.30 -3.37 24.59
N LYS A 224 -11.31 -3.30 23.73
CA LYS A 224 -12.67 -3.76 24.07
C LYS A 224 -12.76 -5.28 24.16
N VAL A 225 -12.07 -5.98 23.25
CA VAL A 225 -12.01 -7.46 23.27
C VAL A 225 -11.32 -7.94 24.54
N GLU A 226 -10.16 -7.38 24.88
CA GLU A 226 -9.44 -7.71 26.13
C GLU A 226 -10.27 -7.42 27.36
N LYS A 227 -10.93 -6.27 27.43
CA LYS A 227 -11.80 -5.90 28.55
C LYS A 227 -12.99 -6.86 28.69
N ALA A 228 -13.61 -7.26 27.59
CA ALA A 228 -14.70 -8.22 27.59
C ALA A 228 -14.23 -9.58 28.08
N LEU A 229 -13.11 -10.12 27.55
CA LEU A 229 -12.55 -11.39 27.96
C LEU A 229 -12.18 -11.40 29.45
N THR A 230 -11.54 -10.33 29.95
CA THR A 230 -11.20 -10.17 31.36
C THR A 230 -12.48 -10.13 32.24
N GLY A 231 -13.54 -9.46 31.76
CA GLY A 231 -14.83 -9.41 32.45
C GLY A 231 -15.50 -10.79 32.60
N TYR A 232 -15.20 -11.72 31.71
CA TYR A 232 -15.65 -13.13 31.79
C TYR A 232 -14.66 -14.05 32.52
N GLY A 233 -13.61 -13.51 33.12
CA GLY A 233 -12.59 -14.28 33.87
C GLY A 233 -11.52 -14.95 32.99
N PHE A 234 -11.44 -14.60 31.71
CA PHE A 234 -10.38 -15.09 30.82
C PHE A 234 -9.17 -14.15 30.85
N GLY A 235 -7.97 -14.71 31.01
CA GLY A 235 -6.74 -14.00 30.70
C GLY A 235 -6.59 -13.91 29.17
N SER A 236 -6.40 -12.70 28.66
CA SER A 236 -6.15 -12.48 27.22
C SER A 236 -4.80 -11.83 27.02
N HIS A 237 -4.09 -12.26 25.98
CA HIS A 237 -2.88 -11.62 25.49
C HIS A 237 -3.03 -11.39 24.00
N TYR A 238 -2.89 -10.14 23.57
CA TYR A 238 -2.84 -9.79 22.16
C TYR A 238 -1.39 -9.87 21.67
N PHE A 239 -1.18 -10.59 20.59
CA PHE A 239 0.08 -10.66 19.88
C PHE A 239 -0.06 -10.04 18.52
N ALA A 240 0.82 -9.13 18.18
CA ALA A 240 0.81 -8.44 16.89
C ALA A 240 1.21 -9.37 15.73
N THR A 241 1.92 -10.48 16.03
CA THR A 241 2.33 -11.47 15.04
C THR A 241 2.13 -12.90 15.55
N LYS A 242 2.02 -13.86 14.61
CA LYS A 242 2.00 -15.29 14.92
C LYS A 242 3.26 -15.74 15.66
N ASP A 243 4.41 -15.19 15.29
CA ASP A 243 5.70 -15.58 15.88
C ASP A 243 5.82 -15.10 17.33
N GLU A 244 5.32 -13.90 17.66
CA GLU A 244 5.20 -13.43 19.04
C GLU A 244 4.28 -14.34 19.86
N ALA A 245 3.13 -14.73 19.32
CA ALA A 245 2.21 -15.64 19.97
C ALA A 245 2.87 -17.01 20.22
N VAL A 246 3.57 -17.56 19.23
CA VAL A 246 4.28 -18.84 19.34
C VAL A 246 5.41 -18.76 20.36
N SER A 247 6.19 -17.67 20.36
CA SER A 247 7.27 -17.46 21.34
C SER A 247 6.71 -17.41 22.76
N ASN A 248 5.68 -16.60 22.98
CA ASN A 248 5.04 -16.51 24.31
C ASN A 248 4.44 -17.83 24.78
N LEU A 249 3.80 -18.59 23.87
CA LEU A 249 3.28 -19.93 24.19
C LEU A 249 4.41 -20.90 24.59
N ARG A 250 5.55 -20.89 23.89
CA ARG A 250 6.72 -21.70 24.25
C ARG A 250 7.23 -21.37 25.64
N ASP A 251 7.38 -20.07 25.95
CA ASP A 251 7.88 -19.59 27.22
C ASP A 251 6.90 -19.90 28.36
N THR A 252 5.60 -19.72 28.13
CA THR A 252 4.56 -19.96 29.14
C THR A 252 4.28 -21.43 29.37
N CYS A 253 4.45 -22.28 28.38
CA CYS A 253 4.19 -23.71 28.41
C CYS A 253 5.45 -24.55 28.66
N ALA A 254 6.62 -23.93 28.76
CA ALA A 254 7.87 -24.65 29.06
C ALA A 254 7.76 -25.44 30.35
N GLY A 255 7.85 -26.77 30.26
CA GLY A 255 7.74 -27.68 31.39
C GLY A 255 6.31 -28.03 31.85
N LYS A 256 5.28 -27.62 31.11
CA LYS A 256 3.88 -27.98 31.38
C LYS A 256 3.34 -28.88 30.25
N SER A 257 2.59 -29.94 30.63
CA SER A 257 1.82 -30.71 29.65
C SER A 257 0.58 -29.91 29.25
N VAL A 258 0.45 -29.64 27.96
CA VAL A 258 -0.74 -28.99 27.38
C VAL A 258 -1.62 -30.09 26.80
N SER A 259 -2.79 -30.32 27.42
CA SER A 259 -3.85 -31.12 26.78
C SER A 259 -4.61 -30.20 25.78
N MET A 260 -4.61 -30.58 24.53
CA MET A 260 -5.49 -30.02 23.52
C MET A 260 -6.88 -30.62 23.66
#